data_cd2bc105f034b48aa64a35d7e753bb7a
#
_entry.id   cd2bc105f034b48aa64a35d7e753bb7a
#
_cell.length_a   1.000
_cell.length_b   1.000
_cell.length_c   1.000
_cell.angle_alpha   90.00
_cell.angle_beta   90.00
_cell.angle_gamma   90.00
#
_symmetry.space_group_name_H-M   'P 1'
#
loop_
_entity.id
_entity.type
_entity.pdbx_description
1 polymer ?
#
loop_
_entity_poly.entity_id
_entity_poly.type
_entity_poly.pdbx_seq_one_letter_code
_entity_poly.pdbx_strand_id
1 'polypeptide(L)'
;MGAKLARSARAALRETWEEAGILIGRPESRSSVLPAPAPVERAYLERGLVAAMDVLTYVGRAITPSHSFRRFNTRFFLCDGGNVFGEPAASDELEDVGWHPVGHPAFASFRDVTRFMLARAIALRQGNASGAAPLFYWAKNARRIGVCREAGGSS
;
A
#
# COMPACT_ATOMS: atom_id res chain seq x y z
N MET A 1 -9.79 0.55 12.07
CA MET A 1 -8.70 -0.33 11.55
C MET A 1 -8.02 -1.01 12.72
N GLY A 2 -7.94 -2.36 12.75
CA GLY A 2 -7.32 -3.11 13.85
C GLY A 2 -5.80 -2.85 13.96
N ALA A 3 -5.22 -3.04 15.16
CA ALA A 3 -3.81 -2.69 15.47
C ALA A 3 -2.77 -3.28 14.51
N LYS A 4 -2.99 -4.50 14.03
CA LYS A 4 -2.09 -5.16 13.07
C LYS A 4 -2.12 -4.52 11.68
N LEU A 5 -3.32 -4.15 11.22
CA LEU A 5 -3.50 -3.48 9.94
C LEU A 5 -2.95 -2.05 10.00
N ALA A 6 -3.14 -1.34 11.12
CA ALA A 6 -2.58 -0.01 11.36
C ALA A 6 -1.05 0.01 11.31
N ARG A 7 -0.39 -1.00 11.89
CA ARG A 7 1.08 -1.14 11.77
C ARG A 7 1.52 -1.32 10.32
N SER A 8 0.80 -2.14 9.55
CA SER A 8 1.13 -2.35 8.13
C SER A 8 0.86 -1.12 7.29
N ALA A 9 -0.20 -0.38 7.56
CA ALA A 9 -0.49 0.89 6.90
C ALA A 9 0.62 1.92 7.16
N ARG A 10 1.06 2.04 8.41
CA ARG A 10 2.17 2.94 8.77
C ARG A 10 3.48 2.54 8.08
N ALA A 11 3.79 1.25 7.99
CA ALA A 11 4.94 0.75 7.24
C ALA A 11 4.82 1.10 5.75
N ALA A 12 3.65 0.89 5.14
CA ALA A 12 3.41 1.23 3.74
C ALA A 12 3.65 2.72 3.46
N LEU A 13 3.18 3.63 4.33
CA LEU A 13 3.43 5.07 4.19
C LEU A 13 4.92 5.40 4.20
N ARG A 14 5.67 4.78 5.12
CA ARG A 14 7.12 4.99 5.23
C ARG A 14 7.85 4.46 4.00
N GLU A 15 7.59 3.21 3.61
CA GLU A 15 8.25 2.55 2.48
C GLU A 15 7.93 3.26 1.15
N THR A 16 6.71 3.75 0.97
CA THR A 16 6.35 4.56 -0.21
C THR A 16 7.22 5.82 -0.33
N TRP A 17 7.55 6.46 0.79
CA TRP A 17 8.46 7.61 0.77
C TRP A 17 9.92 7.18 0.57
N GLU A 18 10.38 6.13 1.25
CA GLU A 18 11.76 5.63 1.15
C GLU A 18 12.08 5.13 -0.26
N GLU A 19 11.13 4.44 -0.91
CA GLU A 19 11.35 3.80 -2.21
C GLU A 19 10.96 4.68 -3.41
N ALA A 20 9.94 5.50 -3.29
CA ALA A 20 9.39 6.27 -4.41
C ALA A 20 9.40 7.79 -4.21
N GLY A 21 9.86 8.30 -3.05
CA GLY A 21 9.97 9.73 -2.78
C GLY A 21 8.64 10.46 -2.54
N ILE A 22 7.51 9.75 -2.53
CA ILE A 22 6.17 10.33 -2.36
C ILE A 22 5.63 10.14 -0.94
N LEU A 23 4.90 11.14 -0.46
CA LEU A 23 4.21 11.12 0.83
C LEU A 23 2.71 10.93 0.63
N ILE A 24 2.09 10.12 1.48
CA ILE A 24 0.64 9.95 1.52
C ILE A 24 0.12 10.56 2.83
N GLY A 25 -0.67 11.62 2.70
CA GLY A 25 -1.08 12.39 3.87
C GLY A 25 -2.15 13.42 3.57
N ARG A 26 -2.21 14.40 4.44
CA ARG A 26 -3.05 15.59 4.28
C ARG A 26 -2.33 16.81 4.83
N PRO A 27 -2.69 18.04 4.38
CA PRO A 27 -2.18 19.25 4.97
C PRO A 27 -2.56 19.35 6.44
N GLU A 28 -1.63 19.83 7.26
CA GLU A 28 -1.86 20.13 8.66
C GLU A 28 -1.41 21.55 9.01
N SER A 29 -2.28 22.29 9.70
CA SER A 29 -2.01 23.67 10.11
C SER A 29 -1.19 23.79 11.39
N ARG A 30 -0.97 22.70 12.14
CA ARG A 30 -0.22 22.68 13.39
C ARG A 30 1.00 21.80 13.29
N SER A 31 2.16 22.44 13.22
CA SER A 31 3.44 21.73 13.35
C SER A 31 3.65 21.31 14.80
N SER A 32 3.51 20.04 15.10
CA SER A 32 4.02 19.48 16.35
C SER A 32 5.52 19.25 16.19
N VAL A 33 6.32 20.04 16.90
CA VAL A 33 7.78 19.87 16.92
C VAL A 33 8.09 18.60 17.71
N LEU A 34 8.46 17.54 17.00
CA LEU A 34 8.99 16.34 17.62
C LEU A 34 10.50 16.53 17.93
N PRO A 35 10.98 16.22 19.13
CA PRO A 35 12.41 16.17 19.38
C PRO A 35 13.02 14.99 18.59
N ALA A 36 13.92 15.27 17.65
CA ALA A 36 14.60 14.28 16.79
C ALA A 36 13.63 13.39 15.94
N PRO A 37 12.89 13.97 14.99
CA PRO A 37 12.00 13.19 14.13
C PRO A 37 12.77 12.22 13.24
N ALA A 38 12.19 11.04 12.94
CA ALA A 38 12.70 10.13 11.94
C ALA A 38 12.73 10.80 10.55
N PRO A 39 13.55 10.33 9.59
CA PRO A 39 13.64 10.98 8.27
C PRO A 39 12.30 11.18 7.58
N VAL A 40 11.42 10.19 7.61
CA VAL A 40 10.07 10.29 7.03
C VAL A 40 9.20 11.31 7.76
N GLU A 41 9.28 11.37 9.09
CA GLU A 41 8.53 12.36 9.89
C GLU A 41 8.99 13.78 9.57
N ARG A 42 10.30 13.97 9.39
CA ARG A 42 10.86 15.25 8.95
C ARG A 42 10.32 15.65 7.58
N ALA A 43 10.27 14.70 6.62
CA ALA A 43 9.75 14.96 5.29
C ALA A 43 8.27 15.41 5.30
N TYR A 44 7.45 14.86 6.21
CA TYR A 44 6.09 15.35 6.44
C TYR A 44 6.06 16.75 7.02
N LEU A 45 6.85 17.02 8.08
CA LEU A 45 6.89 18.31 8.75
C LEU A 45 7.34 19.43 7.81
N GLU A 46 8.39 19.22 7.02
CA GLU A 46 8.93 20.20 6.07
C GLU A 46 7.91 20.61 4.99
N ARG A 47 6.94 19.74 4.69
CA ARG A 47 5.88 20.00 3.73
C ARG A 47 4.55 20.45 4.36
N GLY A 48 4.51 20.65 5.67
CA GLY A 48 3.26 20.96 6.37
C GLY A 48 2.20 19.88 6.24
N LEU A 49 2.62 18.62 6.25
CA LEU A 49 1.76 17.47 6.10
C LEU A 49 1.73 16.61 7.37
N VAL A 50 0.68 15.84 7.51
CA VAL A 50 0.57 14.74 8.47
C VAL A 50 0.29 13.43 7.74
N ALA A 51 0.93 12.34 8.18
CA ALA A 51 0.68 11.01 7.66
C ALA A 51 -0.76 10.57 7.94
N ALA A 52 -1.51 10.19 6.91
CA ALA A 52 -2.92 9.88 7.02
C ALA A 52 -3.22 8.42 6.66
N MET A 53 -3.27 7.55 7.66
CA MET A 53 -3.61 6.12 7.45
C MET A 53 -5.08 5.90 7.09
N ASP A 54 -5.95 6.82 7.44
CA ASP A 54 -7.39 6.77 7.19
C ASP A 54 -7.77 7.05 5.73
N VAL A 55 -6.85 7.61 4.92
CA VAL A 55 -7.04 7.74 3.47
C VAL A 55 -6.71 6.45 2.71
N LEU A 56 -6.16 5.44 3.41
CA LEU A 56 -5.82 4.16 2.82
C LEU A 56 -7.00 3.19 2.83
N THR A 57 -7.36 2.70 1.65
CA THR A 57 -8.32 1.61 1.50
C THR A 57 -7.58 0.27 1.45
N TYR A 58 -7.94 -0.65 2.33
CA TYR A 58 -7.34 -1.98 2.35
C TYR A 58 -7.81 -2.83 1.18
N VAL A 59 -6.91 -3.19 0.29
CA VAL A 59 -7.19 -3.98 -0.93
C VAL A 59 -7.20 -5.47 -0.65
N GLY A 60 -6.18 -5.98 0.05
CA GLY A 60 -6.05 -7.40 0.33
C GLY A 60 -4.67 -7.78 0.88
N ARG A 61 -4.49 -9.09 1.08
CA ARG A 61 -3.26 -9.68 1.61
C ARG A 61 -2.76 -10.79 0.72
N ALA A 62 -1.45 -10.88 0.56
CA ALA A 62 -0.81 -12.00 -0.12
C ALA A 62 0.22 -12.69 0.77
N ILE A 63 0.27 -14.02 0.67
CA ILE A 63 1.26 -14.85 1.35
C ILE A 63 1.95 -15.71 0.30
N THR A 64 3.27 -15.60 0.20
CA THR A 64 4.06 -16.43 -0.72
C THR A 64 4.04 -17.91 -0.30
N PRO A 65 4.25 -18.84 -1.26
CA PRO A 65 4.34 -20.25 -0.97
C PRO A 65 5.38 -20.59 0.10
N SER A 66 5.13 -21.64 0.89
CA SER A 66 6.03 -22.08 1.97
C SER A 66 7.41 -22.53 1.47
N HIS A 67 7.51 -22.98 0.22
CA HIS A 67 8.73 -23.41 -0.45
C HIS A 67 9.49 -22.27 -1.16
N SER A 68 8.96 -21.05 -1.12
CA SER A 68 9.64 -19.90 -1.70
C SER A 68 10.86 -19.51 -0.87
N PHE A 69 11.98 -19.25 -1.54
CA PHE A 69 13.24 -18.82 -0.91
C PHE A 69 13.06 -17.54 -0.09
N ARG A 70 12.20 -16.62 -0.55
CA ARG A 70 11.77 -15.44 0.21
C ARG A 70 10.28 -15.52 0.52
N ARG A 71 9.95 -15.50 1.80
CA ARG A 71 8.56 -15.47 2.27
C ARG A 71 8.12 -14.04 2.47
N PHE A 72 7.08 -13.64 1.75
CA PHE A 72 6.41 -12.37 1.91
C PHE A 72 5.01 -12.56 2.48
N ASN A 73 4.63 -11.65 3.34
CA ASN A 73 3.31 -11.53 3.89
C ASN A 73 2.88 -10.08 3.70
N THR A 74 2.50 -9.77 2.47
CA THR A 74 2.30 -8.40 1.99
C THR A 74 0.84 -8.00 2.12
N ARG A 75 0.60 -6.78 2.57
CA ARG A 75 -0.71 -6.13 2.56
C ARG A 75 -0.70 -5.03 1.52
N PHE A 76 -1.79 -4.97 0.76
CA PHE A 76 -1.96 -4.01 -0.32
C PHE A 76 -2.98 -2.96 0.12
N PHE A 77 -2.63 -1.71 -0.13
CA PHE A 77 -3.46 -0.56 0.14
C PHE A 77 -3.63 0.25 -1.15
N LEU A 78 -4.78 0.90 -1.26
CA LEU A 78 -5.10 1.87 -2.29
C LEU A 78 -5.18 3.24 -1.64
N CYS A 79 -4.57 4.24 -2.27
CA CYS A 79 -4.71 5.65 -1.93
C CYS A 79 -5.25 6.41 -3.13
N ASP A 80 -6.09 7.40 -2.89
CA ASP A 80 -6.50 8.35 -3.92
C ASP A 80 -5.37 9.36 -4.17
N GLY A 81 -5.14 9.71 -5.45
CA GLY A 81 -4.09 10.64 -5.85
C GLY A 81 -4.18 12.02 -5.20
N GLY A 82 -5.38 12.46 -4.80
CA GLY A 82 -5.56 13.71 -4.06
C GLY A 82 -4.91 13.74 -2.67
N ASN A 83 -4.47 12.59 -2.15
CA ASN A 83 -3.76 12.46 -0.87
C ASN A 83 -2.27 12.14 -1.06
N VAL A 84 -1.75 12.26 -2.28
CA VAL A 84 -0.36 11.98 -2.62
C VAL A 84 0.38 13.28 -2.88
N PHE A 85 1.55 13.45 -2.26
CA PHE A 85 2.36 14.65 -2.30
C PHE A 85 3.80 14.32 -2.70
N GLY A 86 4.39 15.15 -3.56
CA GLY A 86 5.69 14.95 -4.15
C GLY A 86 5.62 14.28 -5.53
N GLU A 87 6.75 14.24 -6.20
CA GLU A 87 6.91 13.58 -7.50
C GLU A 87 7.62 12.25 -7.31
N PRO A 88 7.16 11.18 -8.00
CA PRO A 88 7.85 9.91 -7.98
C PRO A 88 9.29 10.05 -8.44
N ALA A 89 10.21 9.49 -7.68
CA ALA A 89 11.63 9.47 -8.01
C ALA A 89 12.17 8.04 -7.89
N ALA A 90 13.07 7.68 -8.80
CA ALA A 90 13.81 6.43 -8.72
C ALA A 90 14.65 6.40 -7.44
N SER A 91 14.81 5.21 -6.87
CA SER A 91 15.69 4.94 -5.73
C SER A 91 16.70 3.84 -6.10
N ASP A 92 17.57 3.48 -5.15
CA ASP A 92 18.50 2.37 -5.35
C ASP A 92 17.79 1.02 -5.51
N GLU A 93 16.52 0.92 -5.10
CA GLU A 93 15.73 -0.31 -5.12
C GLU A 93 14.73 -0.36 -6.29
N LEU A 94 14.30 0.79 -6.81
CA LEU A 94 13.28 0.89 -7.86
C LEU A 94 13.78 1.74 -9.03
N GLU A 95 13.76 1.15 -10.23
CA GLU A 95 13.99 1.83 -11.50
C GLU A 95 12.63 2.19 -12.14
N ASP A 96 12.63 3.18 -13.03
CA ASP A 96 11.46 3.59 -13.84
C ASP A 96 10.18 3.89 -13.01
N VAL A 97 10.38 4.62 -11.90
CA VAL A 97 9.28 5.04 -11.03
C VAL A 97 8.57 6.25 -11.64
N GLY A 98 7.26 6.14 -11.84
CA GLY A 98 6.48 7.20 -12.45
C GLY A 98 4.97 6.95 -12.40
N TRP A 99 4.21 7.91 -12.94
CA TRP A 99 2.78 7.81 -13.13
C TRP A 99 2.46 7.11 -14.44
N HIS A 100 1.76 5.99 -14.38
CA HIS A 100 1.37 5.21 -15.56
C HIS A 100 -0.16 5.14 -15.69
N PRO A 101 -0.69 5.21 -16.92
CA PRO A 101 -2.12 4.98 -17.15
C PRO A 101 -2.56 3.60 -16.66
N VAL A 102 -3.77 3.52 -16.11
CA VAL A 102 -4.40 2.23 -15.81
C VAL A 102 -4.52 1.43 -17.12
N GLY A 103 -4.00 0.22 -17.15
CA GLY A 103 -3.96 -0.60 -18.37
C GLY A 103 -2.67 -0.46 -19.19
N HIS A 104 -1.65 0.21 -18.66
CA HIS A 104 -0.35 0.27 -19.33
C HIS A 104 0.17 -1.15 -19.66
N PRO A 105 0.70 -1.40 -20.88
CA PRO A 105 1.10 -2.74 -21.31
C PRO A 105 2.11 -3.44 -20.39
N ALA A 106 2.99 -2.71 -19.73
CA ALA A 106 3.93 -3.25 -18.74
C ALA A 106 3.25 -4.02 -17.60
N PHE A 107 2.00 -3.72 -17.28
CA PHE A 107 1.25 -4.43 -16.22
C PHE A 107 0.98 -5.89 -16.56
N ALA A 108 1.00 -6.27 -17.85
CA ALA A 108 0.86 -7.67 -18.27
C ALA A 108 2.02 -8.54 -17.81
N SER A 109 3.22 -7.96 -17.64
CA SER A 109 4.42 -8.66 -17.15
C SER A 109 4.47 -8.83 -15.63
N PHE A 110 3.60 -8.16 -14.87
CA PHE A 110 3.56 -8.25 -13.43
C PHE A 110 3.20 -9.66 -12.96
N ARG A 111 3.71 -10.03 -11.78
CA ARG A 111 3.36 -11.31 -11.14
C ARG A 111 1.84 -11.40 -10.93
N ASP A 112 1.30 -12.61 -10.96
CA ASP A 112 -0.13 -12.89 -10.79
C ASP A 112 -0.75 -12.19 -9.58
N VAL A 113 -0.05 -12.19 -8.45
CA VAL A 113 -0.53 -11.53 -7.23
C VAL A 113 -0.64 -10.03 -7.40
N THR A 114 0.32 -9.39 -8.05
CA THR A 114 0.30 -7.94 -8.30
C THR A 114 -0.84 -7.58 -9.25
N ARG A 115 -0.99 -8.32 -10.35
CA ARG A 115 -2.10 -8.15 -11.30
C ARG A 115 -3.47 -8.32 -10.63
N PHE A 116 -3.61 -9.34 -9.79
CA PHE A 116 -4.84 -9.59 -9.06
C PHE A 116 -5.18 -8.45 -8.10
N MET A 117 -4.21 -7.97 -7.33
CA MET A 117 -4.43 -6.87 -6.38
C MET A 117 -4.67 -5.53 -7.09
N LEU A 118 -3.99 -5.28 -8.21
CA LEU A 118 -4.22 -4.09 -9.04
C LEU A 118 -5.64 -4.10 -9.62
N ALA A 119 -6.08 -5.21 -10.21
CA ALA A 119 -7.44 -5.34 -10.75
C ALA A 119 -8.49 -5.10 -9.65
N ARG A 120 -8.27 -5.61 -8.44
CA ARG A 120 -9.16 -5.36 -7.31
C ARG A 120 -9.13 -3.89 -6.85
N ALA A 121 -7.95 -3.26 -6.81
CA ALA A 121 -7.83 -1.84 -6.46
C ALA A 121 -8.61 -0.96 -7.45
N ILE A 122 -8.51 -1.25 -8.74
CA ILE A 122 -9.28 -0.58 -9.80
C ILE A 122 -10.78 -0.77 -9.58
N ALA A 123 -11.22 -2.01 -9.32
CA ALA A 123 -12.62 -2.31 -9.07
C ALA A 123 -13.16 -1.61 -7.80
N LEU A 124 -12.37 -1.53 -6.73
CA LEU A 124 -12.71 -0.75 -5.53
C LEU A 124 -12.86 0.73 -5.84
N ARG A 125 -11.93 1.31 -6.62
CA ARG A 125 -11.99 2.71 -7.03
C ARG A 125 -13.22 3.04 -7.87
N GLN A 126 -13.67 2.09 -8.68
CA GLN A 126 -14.86 2.22 -9.53
C GLN A 126 -16.18 1.89 -8.81
N GLY A 127 -16.14 1.49 -7.53
CA GLY A 127 -17.32 1.02 -6.80
C GLY A 127 -17.83 -0.37 -7.23
N ASN A 128 -17.05 -1.08 -8.05
CA ASN A 128 -17.41 -2.39 -8.62
C ASN A 128 -16.93 -3.58 -7.75
N ALA A 129 -16.30 -3.31 -6.64
CA ALA A 129 -15.89 -4.33 -5.67
C ALA A 129 -16.41 -3.99 -4.28
N SER A 130 -16.97 -5.00 -3.62
CA SER A 130 -17.46 -4.92 -2.24
C SER A 130 -17.06 -6.17 -1.47
N GLY A 131 -17.39 -6.22 -0.19
CA GLY A 131 -17.16 -7.38 0.67
C GLY A 131 -15.75 -7.46 1.24
N ALA A 132 -15.46 -8.58 1.90
CA ALA A 132 -14.24 -8.79 2.63
C ALA A 132 -13.00 -8.80 1.73
N ALA A 133 -11.91 -8.26 2.24
CA ALA A 133 -10.64 -8.23 1.52
C ALA A 133 -10.12 -9.66 1.23
N PRO A 134 -9.60 -9.95 0.04
CA PRO A 134 -9.09 -11.26 -0.32
C PRO A 134 -7.76 -11.56 0.37
N LEU A 135 -7.57 -12.86 0.63
CA LEU A 135 -6.28 -13.45 0.94
C LEU A 135 -5.82 -14.28 -0.26
N PHE A 136 -4.77 -13.82 -0.93
CA PHE A 136 -4.12 -14.53 -2.01
C PHE A 136 -2.99 -15.40 -1.42
N TYR A 137 -3.06 -16.71 -1.59
CA TYR A 137 -2.09 -17.62 -1.02
C TYR A 137 -1.90 -18.87 -1.87
N TRP A 138 -0.91 -19.67 -1.54
CA TRP A 138 -0.64 -20.94 -2.19
C TRP A 138 -0.86 -22.10 -1.20
N ALA A 139 -1.57 -23.12 -1.64
CA ALA A 139 -1.75 -24.36 -0.91
C ALA A 139 -1.70 -25.54 -1.87
N LYS A 140 -1.00 -26.62 -1.49
CA LYS A 140 -0.84 -27.82 -2.32
C LYS A 140 -0.38 -27.49 -3.75
N ASN A 141 0.65 -26.63 -3.88
CA ASN A 141 1.22 -26.16 -5.14
C ASN A 141 0.23 -25.45 -6.10
N ALA A 142 -0.92 -25.03 -5.60
CA ALA A 142 -1.91 -24.30 -6.36
C ALA A 142 -2.21 -22.93 -5.74
N ARG A 143 -2.49 -21.95 -6.60
CA ARG A 143 -3.00 -20.63 -6.22
C ARG A 143 -4.39 -20.77 -5.59
N ARG A 144 -4.61 -20.08 -4.48
CA ARG A 144 -5.88 -20.01 -3.78
C ARG A 144 -6.23 -18.56 -3.45
N ILE A 145 -7.51 -18.27 -3.43
CA ILE A 145 -8.06 -17.00 -2.99
C ILE A 145 -9.06 -17.31 -1.87
N GLY A 146 -8.79 -16.80 -0.70
CA GLY A 146 -9.66 -16.89 0.47
C GLY A 146 -10.08 -15.51 0.93
N VAL A 147 -10.73 -15.44 2.09
CA VAL A 147 -11.14 -14.20 2.75
C VAL A 147 -10.12 -13.83 3.82
N CYS A 148 -9.65 -12.59 3.80
CA CYS A 148 -8.80 -12.05 4.85
C CYS A 148 -9.64 -11.57 6.03
N ARG A 149 -9.51 -12.20 7.20
CA ARG A 149 -10.26 -11.87 8.42
C ARG A 149 -9.69 -10.67 9.20
N GLU A 150 -8.64 -10.04 8.70
CA GLU A 150 -7.99 -8.90 9.40
C GLU A 150 -8.76 -7.58 9.31
N ALA A 151 -9.71 -7.47 8.39
CA ALA A 151 -10.49 -6.25 8.18
C ALA A 151 -11.75 -6.17 9.07
N GLY A 152 -12.10 -7.24 9.76
CA GLY A 152 -13.20 -7.27 10.71
C GLY A 152 -12.71 -6.75 12.07
N GLY A 153 -12.88 -5.48 12.35
CA GLY A 153 -12.91 -4.97 13.70
C GLY A 153 -14.10 -5.59 14.41
N SER A 154 -13.83 -6.20 15.55
CA SER A 154 -14.82 -6.73 16.48
C SER A 154 -15.96 -5.74 16.73
N SER A 155 -17.15 -6.28 16.71
CA SER A 155 -18.29 -5.72 17.43
C SER A 155 -17.94 -5.54 18.90
#